data_dadc395675565299a8b3b02690fd5be7
#
_entry.id   dadc395675565299a8b3b02690fd5be7
#
_cell.length_a   1.000
_cell.length_b   1.000
_cell.length_c   1.000
_cell.angle_alpha   90.00
_cell.angle_beta   90.00
_cell.angle_gamma   90.00
#
_symmetry.space_group_name_H-M   'P 1'
#
loop_
_entity.id
_entity.type
_entity.pdbx_description
1 polymer ?
#
loop_
_entity_poly.entity_id
_entity_poly.type
_entity_poly.pdbx_seq_one_letter_code
_entity_poly.pdbx_strand_id
1 'polypeptide(L)'
;MGKIEVNKLQKQTSLLNTAYELFTTKGVNKTSIAEISKAAGIAKVTFYLYFKDKYDIRNKLISHKAGELFSEAHDALEASHITGFTAQLHFIVDNILDRLETESSLLGFISKNLSWGVFKDAFQEQADDDDFPFFQEYLNLLDQSDVQYDSPELLLFTIIELVSSTSYSCILHSQPVCLAEYRPYLHRTIDCILQAFIHGADVEKL
;
A
#
# COMPACT_ATOMS: atom_id res chain seq x y z
N MET A 1 -7.58 -28.37 -0.31
CA MET A 1 -6.43 -27.96 -1.16
C MET A 1 -5.62 -29.21 -1.56
N GLY A 2 -5.41 -29.44 -2.85
CA GLY A 2 -4.64 -30.60 -3.32
C GLY A 2 -3.13 -30.39 -3.17
N LYS A 3 -2.36 -31.47 -3.01
CA LYS A 3 -0.88 -31.42 -2.86
C LYS A 3 -0.19 -30.61 -3.98
N ILE A 4 -0.77 -30.57 -5.18
CA ILE A 4 -0.25 -29.82 -6.33
C ILE A 4 -0.44 -28.30 -6.13
N GLU A 5 -1.58 -27.88 -5.60
CA GLU A 5 -1.88 -26.48 -5.30
C GLU A 5 -0.99 -25.95 -4.18
N VAL A 6 -0.80 -26.73 -3.10
CA VAL A 6 0.13 -26.38 -2.01
C VAL A 6 1.55 -26.18 -2.55
N ASN A 7 2.05 -27.09 -3.39
CA ASN A 7 3.38 -26.95 -3.99
C ASN A 7 3.48 -25.74 -4.94
N LYS A 8 2.40 -25.38 -5.64
CA LYS A 8 2.35 -24.20 -6.50
C LYS A 8 2.46 -22.95 -5.66
N LEU A 9 1.65 -22.83 -4.62
CA LEU A 9 1.64 -21.69 -3.69
C LEU A 9 3.01 -21.51 -3.00
N GLN A 10 3.59 -22.60 -2.49
CA GLN A 10 4.91 -22.55 -1.85
C GLN A 10 6.02 -22.00 -2.78
N LYS A 11 6.01 -22.42 -4.07
CA LYS A 11 6.98 -21.91 -5.05
C LYS A 11 6.77 -20.44 -5.37
N GLN A 12 5.52 -20.01 -5.51
CA GLN A 12 5.17 -18.62 -5.76
C GLN A 12 5.60 -17.75 -4.58
N THR A 13 5.29 -18.13 -3.35
CA THR A 13 5.70 -17.44 -2.12
C THR A 13 7.22 -17.38 -1.99
N SER A 14 7.93 -18.48 -2.28
CA SER A 14 9.39 -18.49 -2.27
C SER A 14 10.00 -17.51 -3.27
N LEU A 15 9.44 -17.42 -4.48
CA LEU A 15 9.87 -16.44 -5.49
C LEU A 15 9.59 -15.00 -5.04
N LEU A 16 8.41 -14.72 -4.45
CA LEU A 16 8.05 -13.41 -3.93
C LEU A 16 8.98 -12.97 -2.82
N ASN A 17 9.21 -13.81 -1.80
CA ASN A 17 10.09 -13.49 -0.67
C ASN A 17 11.53 -13.23 -1.13
N THR A 18 12.06 -14.10 -2.00
CA THR A 18 13.41 -13.94 -2.55
C THR A 18 13.54 -12.67 -3.41
N ALA A 19 12.52 -12.37 -4.21
CA ALA A 19 12.50 -11.16 -5.02
C ALA A 19 12.45 -9.90 -4.12
N TYR A 20 11.66 -9.91 -3.05
CA TYR A 20 11.59 -8.81 -2.09
C TYR A 20 12.97 -8.52 -1.46
N GLU A 21 13.64 -9.55 -0.95
CA GLU A 21 14.98 -9.41 -0.38
C GLU A 21 16.00 -8.84 -1.38
N LEU A 22 15.99 -9.33 -2.62
CA LEU A 22 16.89 -8.84 -3.66
C LEU A 22 16.53 -7.41 -4.11
N PHE A 23 15.27 -7.08 -4.21
CA PHE A 23 14.81 -5.76 -4.64
C PHE A 23 15.09 -4.69 -3.57
N THR A 24 14.95 -5.03 -2.30
CA THR A 24 15.23 -4.10 -1.18
C THR A 24 16.72 -3.90 -0.96
N THR A 25 17.56 -4.92 -1.22
CA THR A 25 19.02 -4.84 -1.02
C THR A 25 19.78 -4.30 -2.22
N LYS A 26 19.47 -4.78 -3.44
CA LYS A 26 20.19 -4.43 -4.68
C LYS A 26 19.42 -3.43 -5.57
N GLY A 27 18.11 -3.34 -5.39
CA GLY A 27 17.20 -2.61 -6.26
C GLY A 27 16.70 -3.46 -7.45
N VAL A 28 15.49 -3.14 -7.93
CA VAL A 28 14.81 -3.86 -9.03
C VAL A 28 15.66 -3.89 -10.31
N ASN A 29 16.28 -2.75 -10.66
CA ASN A 29 17.03 -2.64 -11.91
C ASN A 29 18.28 -3.54 -11.94
N LYS A 30 18.95 -3.72 -10.80
CA LYS A 30 20.18 -4.53 -10.67
C LYS A 30 19.91 -6.00 -10.39
N THR A 31 18.65 -6.41 -10.22
CA THR A 31 18.25 -7.80 -9.98
C THR A 31 17.78 -8.45 -11.27
N SER A 32 18.24 -9.66 -11.53
CA SER A 32 17.84 -10.48 -12.69
C SER A 32 16.92 -11.64 -12.28
N ILE A 33 16.09 -12.09 -13.22
CA ILE A 33 15.23 -13.30 -13.03
C ILE A 33 16.08 -14.54 -12.70
N ALA A 34 17.29 -14.65 -13.30
CA ALA A 34 18.20 -15.76 -13.00
C ALA A 34 18.67 -15.77 -11.55
N GLU A 35 18.96 -14.59 -10.97
CA GLU A 35 19.33 -14.46 -9.55
C GLU A 35 18.15 -14.80 -8.64
N ILE A 36 16.94 -14.28 -8.93
CA ILE A 36 15.73 -14.59 -8.14
C ILE A 36 15.49 -16.11 -8.16
N SER A 37 15.47 -16.73 -9.34
CA SER A 37 15.21 -18.16 -9.50
C SER A 37 16.25 -19.00 -8.78
N LYS A 38 17.54 -18.66 -8.93
CA LYS A 38 18.67 -19.37 -8.28
C LYS A 38 18.57 -19.28 -6.76
N ALA A 39 18.33 -18.08 -6.22
CA ALA A 39 18.23 -17.87 -4.79
C ALA A 39 16.99 -18.53 -4.17
N ALA A 40 15.87 -18.57 -4.90
CA ALA A 40 14.65 -19.29 -4.51
C ALA A 40 14.76 -20.82 -4.65
N GLY A 41 15.85 -21.35 -5.23
CA GLY A 41 16.00 -22.78 -5.51
C GLY A 41 15.04 -23.31 -6.60
N ILE A 42 14.60 -22.44 -7.51
CA ILE A 42 13.60 -22.72 -8.53
C ILE A 42 14.22 -22.58 -9.93
N ALA A 43 13.93 -23.50 -10.84
CA ALA A 43 14.42 -23.39 -12.22
C ALA A 43 13.85 -22.12 -12.90
N LYS A 44 14.69 -21.41 -13.69
CA LYS A 44 14.27 -20.20 -14.41
C LYS A 44 13.03 -20.41 -15.30
N VAL A 45 12.88 -21.57 -15.90
CA VAL A 45 11.69 -21.91 -16.71
C VAL A 45 10.43 -21.93 -15.83
N THR A 46 10.55 -22.37 -14.58
CA THR A 46 9.44 -22.41 -13.62
C THR A 46 9.02 -21.03 -13.16
N PHE A 47 9.93 -20.03 -13.11
CA PHE A 47 9.59 -18.65 -12.83
C PHE A 47 8.50 -18.13 -13.77
N TYR A 48 8.63 -18.40 -15.07
CA TYR A 48 7.71 -17.95 -16.10
C TYR A 48 6.32 -18.63 -16.06
N LEU A 49 6.15 -19.65 -15.23
CA LEU A 49 4.82 -20.20 -14.94
C LEU A 49 4.02 -19.34 -13.93
N TYR A 50 4.70 -18.48 -13.16
CA TYR A 50 4.09 -17.64 -12.13
C TYR A 50 4.10 -16.17 -12.47
N PHE A 51 5.16 -15.69 -13.12
CA PHE A 51 5.39 -14.27 -13.38
C PHE A 51 5.88 -14.07 -14.81
N LYS A 52 5.31 -13.08 -15.48
CA LYS A 52 5.64 -12.71 -16.85
C LYS A 52 7.08 -12.21 -16.98
N ASP A 53 7.49 -11.34 -16.04
CA ASP A 53 8.83 -10.79 -15.97
C ASP A 53 9.14 -10.27 -14.55
N LYS A 54 10.29 -9.61 -14.36
CA LYS A 54 10.67 -9.07 -13.05
C LYS A 54 9.84 -7.87 -12.59
N TYR A 55 9.16 -7.19 -13.49
CA TYR A 55 8.28 -6.09 -13.15
C TYR A 55 6.91 -6.59 -12.72
N ASP A 56 6.46 -7.70 -13.27
CA ASP A 56 5.26 -8.39 -12.84
C ASP A 56 5.38 -8.87 -11.38
N ILE A 57 6.45 -9.59 -11.03
CA ILE A 57 6.67 -9.99 -9.63
C ILE A 57 6.86 -8.79 -8.70
N ARG A 58 7.51 -7.69 -9.16
CA ARG A 58 7.61 -6.43 -8.40
C ARG A 58 6.22 -5.86 -8.11
N ASN A 59 5.36 -5.76 -9.12
CA ASN A 59 4.03 -5.17 -8.97
C ASN A 59 3.19 -5.99 -7.99
N LYS A 60 3.21 -7.33 -8.12
CA LYS A 60 2.53 -8.22 -7.16
C LYS A 60 3.07 -8.08 -5.74
N LEU A 61 4.39 -7.90 -5.58
CA LEU A 61 4.98 -7.62 -4.27
C LEU A 61 4.52 -6.29 -3.68
N ILE A 62 4.42 -5.24 -4.50
CA ILE A 62 3.94 -3.93 -4.05
C ILE A 62 2.48 -4.05 -3.59
N SER A 63 1.64 -4.71 -4.39
CA SER A 63 0.23 -4.96 -4.07
C SER A 63 0.08 -5.72 -2.76
N HIS A 64 0.82 -6.82 -2.61
CA HIS A 64 0.78 -7.66 -1.42
C HIS A 64 1.25 -6.89 -0.17
N LYS A 65 2.37 -6.18 -0.26
CA LYS A 65 2.91 -5.38 0.85
C LYS A 65 2.02 -4.18 1.21
N ALA A 66 1.37 -3.56 0.24
CA ALA A 66 0.36 -2.55 0.51
C ALA A 66 -0.85 -3.14 1.23
N GLY A 67 -1.35 -4.31 0.77
CA GLY A 67 -2.43 -5.03 1.41
C GLY A 67 -2.12 -5.39 2.87
N GLU A 68 -0.92 -5.90 3.17
CA GLU A 68 -0.46 -6.16 4.54
C GLU A 68 -0.53 -4.91 5.43
N LEU A 69 -0.02 -3.76 4.95
CA LEU A 69 -0.04 -2.50 5.69
C LEU A 69 -1.46 -2.05 6.02
N PHE A 70 -2.38 -2.16 5.06
CA PHE A 70 -3.77 -1.77 5.27
C PHE A 70 -4.52 -2.74 6.17
N SER A 71 -4.27 -4.05 6.03
CA SER A 71 -4.86 -5.06 6.91
C SER A 71 -4.44 -4.85 8.36
N GLU A 72 -3.14 -4.66 8.62
CA GLU A 72 -2.62 -4.37 9.97
C GLU A 72 -3.24 -3.10 10.56
N ALA A 73 -3.36 -2.02 9.75
CA ALA A 73 -3.96 -0.77 10.19
C ALA A 73 -5.47 -0.90 10.46
N HIS A 74 -6.18 -1.69 9.65
CA HIS A 74 -7.61 -1.98 9.82
C HIS A 74 -7.86 -2.79 11.11
N ASP A 75 -7.10 -3.86 11.34
CA ASP A 75 -7.20 -4.66 12.57
C ASP A 75 -6.95 -3.80 13.82
N ALA A 76 -5.96 -2.91 13.75
CA ALA A 76 -5.68 -1.97 14.83
C ALA A 76 -6.83 -0.96 15.02
N LEU A 77 -7.46 -0.50 13.93
CA LEU A 77 -8.62 0.40 13.99
C LEU A 77 -9.81 -0.27 14.67
N GLU A 78 -10.14 -1.51 14.29
CA GLU A 78 -11.22 -2.28 14.94
C GLU A 78 -11.01 -2.42 16.44
N ALA A 79 -9.77 -2.69 16.86
CA ALA A 79 -9.40 -2.80 18.27
C ALA A 79 -9.45 -1.47 19.04
N SER A 80 -9.36 -0.33 18.34
CA SER A 80 -9.28 1.01 18.95
C SER A 80 -10.61 1.62 19.37
N HIS A 81 -11.72 1.12 18.83
CA HIS A 81 -13.08 1.67 19.01
C HIS A 81 -13.23 3.14 18.55
N ILE A 82 -12.35 3.63 17.69
CA ILE A 82 -12.44 4.98 17.11
C ILE A 82 -13.64 5.03 16.16
N THR A 83 -14.45 6.07 16.25
CA THR A 83 -15.64 6.29 15.42
C THR A 83 -15.51 7.59 14.63
N GLY A 84 -16.23 7.64 13.50
CA GLY A 84 -16.25 8.79 12.59
C GLY A 84 -15.12 8.72 11.55
N PHE A 85 -15.51 8.87 10.28
CA PHE A 85 -14.65 8.63 9.12
C PHE A 85 -13.31 9.37 9.17
N THR A 86 -13.32 10.67 9.48
CA THR A 86 -12.08 11.48 9.54
C THR A 86 -11.10 10.95 10.59
N ALA A 87 -11.59 10.61 11.80
CA ALA A 87 -10.75 10.09 12.88
C ALA A 87 -10.21 8.69 12.54
N GLN A 88 -11.02 7.84 11.92
CA GLN A 88 -10.61 6.52 11.45
C GLN A 88 -9.55 6.63 10.35
N LEU A 89 -9.74 7.55 9.40
CA LEU A 89 -8.76 7.80 8.34
C LEU A 89 -7.42 8.27 8.89
N HIS A 90 -7.42 9.24 9.82
CA HIS A 90 -6.18 9.69 10.48
C HIS A 90 -5.49 8.54 11.21
N PHE A 91 -6.25 7.70 11.92
CA PHE A 91 -5.71 6.54 12.62
C PHE A 91 -5.05 5.53 11.66
N ILE A 92 -5.71 5.20 10.54
CA ILE A 92 -5.16 4.32 9.50
C ILE A 92 -3.86 4.92 8.92
N VAL A 93 -3.87 6.19 8.56
CA VAL A 93 -2.69 6.89 8.04
C VAL A 93 -1.54 6.85 9.04
N ASP A 94 -1.81 7.13 10.31
CA ASP A 94 -0.80 7.11 11.37
C ASP A 94 -0.21 5.73 11.58
N ASN A 95 -1.03 4.67 11.62
CA ASN A 95 -0.56 3.30 11.74
C ASN A 95 0.36 2.90 10.58
N ILE A 96 -0.04 3.22 9.34
CA ILE A 96 0.78 2.93 8.16
C ILE A 96 2.10 3.69 8.23
N LEU A 97 2.09 4.97 8.61
CA LEU A 97 3.31 5.78 8.72
C LEU A 97 4.24 5.28 9.83
N ASP A 98 3.72 4.89 10.99
CA ASP A 98 4.50 4.31 12.09
C ASP A 98 5.17 2.99 11.65
N ARG A 99 4.46 2.16 10.92
CA ARG A 99 5.00 0.93 10.35
C ARG A 99 6.11 1.19 9.34
N LEU A 100 5.91 2.17 8.44
CA LEU A 100 6.90 2.56 7.44
C LEU A 100 8.12 3.27 8.05
N GLU A 101 7.97 3.98 9.17
CA GLU A 101 9.08 4.58 9.91
C GLU A 101 9.98 3.51 10.53
N THR A 102 9.38 2.42 11.05
CA THR A 102 10.14 1.31 11.62
C THR A 102 10.79 0.42 10.55
N GLU A 103 10.21 0.32 9.35
CA GLU A 103 10.70 -0.54 8.26
C GLU A 103 11.06 0.28 7.01
N SER A 104 12.17 0.99 7.09
CA SER A 104 12.65 1.90 6.02
C SER A 104 12.93 1.19 4.67
N SER A 105 13.23 -0.11 4.69
CA SER A 105 13.40 -0.93 3.47
C SER A 105 12.07 -1.10 2.72
N LEU A 106 10.97 -1.32 3.45
CA LEU A 106 9.62 -1.41 2.92
C LEU A 106 9.20 -0.07 2.33
N LEU A 107 9.40 1.04 3.07
CA LEU A 107 9.14 2.39 2.58
C LEU A 107 9.89 2.66 1.27
N GLY A 108 11.21 2.37 1.24
CA GLY A 108 12.04 2.57 0.05
C GLY A 108 11.61 1.71 -1.14
N PHE A 109 11.07 0.53 -0.90
CA PHE A 109 10.54 -0.36 -1.93
C PHE A 109 9.20 0.13 -2.47
N ILE A 110 8.24 0.42 -1.60
CA ILE A 110 6.89 0.85 -2.00
C ILE A 110 6.95 2.22 -2.68
N SER A 111 7.53 3.24 -2.05
CA SER A 111 7.47 4.62 -2.53
C SER A 111 8.16 4.84 -3.88
N LYS A 112 9.21 4.09 -4.19
CA LYS A 112 9.91 4.18 -5.49
C LYS A 112 9.18 3.48 -6.63
N ASN A 113 8.27 2.58 -6.33
CA ASN A 113 7.68 1.67 -7.30
C ASN A 113 6.15 1.75 -7.31
N LEU A 114 5.55 2.36 -6.30
CA LEU A 114 4.11 2.55 -6.23
C LEU A 114 3.69 3.59 -7.28
N SER A 115 2.79 3.20 -8.14
CA SER A 115 2.01 4.10 -8.99
C SER A 115 0.54 3.79 -8.80
N TRP A 116 -0.32 4.77 -9.06
CA TRP A 116 -1.77 4.53 -8.97
C TRP A 116 -2.21 3.31 -9.78
N GLY A 117 -1.61 3.06 -10.95
CA GLY A 117 -1.93 1.87 -11.76
C GLY A 117 -1.63 0.57 -11.03
N VAL A 118 -0.44 0.45 -10.42
CA VAL A 118 -0.07 -0.74 -9.63
C VAL A 118 -0.97 -0.89 -8.41
N PHE A 119 -1.30 0.23 -7.76
CA PHE A 119 -2.19 0.26 -6.62
C PHE A 119 -3.62 -0.14 -7.02
N LYS A 120 -4.14 0.41 -8.13
CA LYS A 120 -5.46 0.08 -8.66
C LYS A 120 -5.57 -1.38 -9.09
N ASP A 121 -4.55 -1.93 -9.76
CA ASP A 121 -4.50 -3.33 -10.15
C ASP A 121 -4.57 -4.23 -8.90
N ALA A 122 -3.90 -3.84 -7.80
CA ALA A 122 -4.00 -4.52 -6.51
C ALA A 122 -5.43 -4.56 -5.93
N PHE A 123 -6.24 -3.55 -6.25
CA PHE A 123 -7.62 -3.46 -5.76
C PHE A 123 -8.65 -4.06 -6.70
N GLN A 124 -8.35 -4.14 -8.02
CA GLN A 124 -9.28 -4.62 -9.05
C GLN A 124 -9.04 -6.08 -9.44
N GLU A 125 -7.80 -6.55 -9.38
CA GLU A 125 -7.57 -7.99 -9.46
C GLU A 125 -8.29 -8.57 -8.23
N GLN A 126 -9.36 -9.34 -8.49
CA GLN A 126 -9.92 -10.21 -7.46
C GLN A 126 -8.72 -10.98 -6.91
N ALA A 127 -8.29 -10.49 -5.77
CA ALA A 127 -7.21 -11.06 -5.04
C ALA A 127 -7.39 -12.57 -4.98
N ASP A 128 -6.32 -13.30 -5.15
CA ASP A 128 -6.29 -14.67 -4.65
C ASP A 128 -6.93 -14.62 -3.26
N ASP A 129 -7.79 -15.58 -2.89
CA ASP A 129 -8.70 -15.59 -1.70
C ASP A 129 -8.13 -15.10 -0.35
N ASP A 130 -6.87 -14.70 -0.30
CA ASP A 130 -6.11 -14.27 0.89
C ASP A 130 -5.74 -12.76 0.92
N ASP A 131 -6.05 -11.95 -0.11
CA ASP A 131 -5.69 -10.53 -0.11
C ASP A 131 -6.80 -9.65 0.53
N PHE A 132 -6.40 -8.66 1.31
CA PHE A 132 -7.29 -7.75 2.03
C PHE A 132 -8.11 -6.89 1.06
N PRO A 133 -9.47 -6.86 1.15
CA PRO A 133 -10.35 -6.14 0.22
C PRO A 133 -10.36 -4.63 0.53
N PHE A 134 -9.20 -3.99 0.49
CA PHE A 134 -8.97 -2.63 0.95
C PHE A 134 -9.96 -1.60 0.38
N PHE A 135 -10.22 -1.63 -0.93
CA PHE A 135 -11.10 -0.63 -1.54
C PHE A 135 -12.54 -0.79 -1.05
N GLN A 136 -13.00 -2.03 -0.82
CA GLN A 136 -14.32 -2.27 -0.25
C GLN A 136 -14.39 -1.77 1.21
N GLU A 137 -13.36 -2.01 2.00
CA GLU A 137 -13.30 -1.52 3.38
C GLU A 137 -13.25 0.02 3.43
N TYR A 138 -12.51 0.65 2.53
CA TYR A 138 -12.56 2.10 2.38
C TYR A 138 -13.97 2.61 2.04
N LEU A 139 -14.69 1.97 1.11
CA LEU A 139 -16.07 2.34 0.79
C LEU A 139 -17.01 2.12 1.98
N ASN A 140 -16.83 1.03 2.73
CA ASN A 140 -17.60 0.77 3.95
C ASN A 140 -17.37 1.87 5.02
N LEU A 141 -16.15 2.38 5.15
CA LEU A 141 -15.85 3.51 6.05
C LEU A 141 -16.51 4.81 5.56
N LEU A 142 -16.50 5.07 4.25
CA LEU A 142 -17.17 6.23 3.67
C LEU A 142 -18.69 6.18 3.87
N ASP A 143 -19.30 5.02 3.70
CA ASP A 143 -20.75 4.84 3.87
C ASP A 143 -21.21 5.08 5.33
N GLN A 144 -20.29 4.95 6.29
CA GLN A 144 -20.54 5.27 7.70
C GLN A 144 -20.40 6.76 8.02
N SER A 145 -19.99 7.59 7.04
CA SER A 145 -19.84 9.03 7.22
C SER A 145 -21.21 9.74 7.20
N ASP A 146 -21.36 10.78 8.01
CA ASP A 146 -22.53 11.65 8.03
C ASP A 146 -22.65 12.54 6.79
N VAL A 147 -21.60 12.59 5.95
CA VAL A 147 -21.54 13.39 4.72
C VAL A 147 -21.26 12.52 3.52
N GLN A 148 -21.76 12.94 2.35
CA GLN A 148 -21.44 12.30 1.08
C GLN A 148 -20.21 12.96 0.46
N TYR A 149 -19.33 12.12 -0.09
CA TYR A 149 -18.12 12.58 -0.79
C TYR A 149 -18.25 12.37 -2.30
N ASP A 150 -17.83 13.36 -3.06
CA ASP A 150 -17.72 13.24 -4.51
C ASP A 150 -16.54 12.35 -4.90
N SER A 151 -16.75 11.52 -5.94
CA SER A 151 -15.67 10.73 -6.53
C SER A 151 -14.78 9.99 -5.52
N PRO A 152 -15.29 8.98 -4.77
CA PRO A 152 -14.53 8.26 -3.74
C PRO A 152 -13.16 7.74 -4.19
N GLU A 153 -13.05 7.25 -5.43
CA GLU A 153 -11.78 6.78 -6.00
C GLU A 153 -10.77 7.92 -6.13
N LEU A 154 -11.19 9.10 -6.58
CA LEU A 154 -10.32 10.27 -6.71
C LEU A 154 -9.90 10.83 -5.35
N LEU A 155 -10.80 10.82 -4.37
CA LEU A 155 -10.48 11.18 -2.99
C LEU A 155 -9.39 10.28 -2.42
N LEU A 156 -9.57 8.97 -2.52
CA LEU A 156 -8.57 7.99 -2.07
C LEU A 156 -7.22 8.19 -2.77
N PHE A 157 -7.23 8.32 -4.10
CA PHE A 157 -6.04 8.61 -4.89
C PHE A 157 -5.29 9.85 -4.36
N THR A 158 -6.02 10.95 -4.15
CA THR A 158 -5.43 12.22 -3.70
C THR A 158 -4.77 12.08 -2.31
N ILE A 159 -5.43 11.38 -1.39
CA ILE A 159 -4.88 11.14 -0.04
C ILE A 159 -3.65 10.24 -0.10
N ILE A 160 -3.67 9.15 -0.86
CA ILE A 160 -2.54 8.23 -0.98
C ILE A 160 -1.32 8.92 -1.59
N GLU A 161 -1.50 9.68 -2.68
CA GLU A 161 -0.42 10.41 -3.33
C GLU A 161 0.16 11.49 -2.39
N LEU A 162 -0.69 12.21 -1.67
CA LEU A 162 -0.23 13.17 -0.66
C LEU A 162 0.61 12.48 0.40
N VAL A 163 0.05 11.47 1.07
CA VAL A 163 0.69 10.78 2.21
C VAL A 163 2.00 10.13 1.77
N SER A 164 2.00 9.36 0.69
CA SER A 164 3.16 8.62 0.23
C SER A 164 4.29 9.53 -0.23
N SER A 165 3.97 10.58 -0.99
CA SER A 165 4.97 11.49 -1.54
C SER A 165 5.59 12.40 -0.49
N THR A 166 4.78 12.98 0.41
CA THR A 166 5.27 13.95 1.40
C THR A 166 5.96 13.29 2.59
N SER A 167 5.49 12.12 3.03
CA SER A 167 6.06 11.44 4.19
C SER A 167 7.40 10.75 3.89
N TYR A 168 7.69 10.41 2.63
CA TYR A 168 8.93 9.73 2.24
C TYR A 168 10.18 10.46 2.72
N SER A 169 10.29 11.77 2.41
CA SER A 169 11.45 12.57 2.80
C SER A 169 11.49 12.83 4.30
N CYS A 170 10.35 12.98 4.96
CA CYS A 170 10.25 13.16 6.40
C CYS A 170 10.77 11.92 7.15
N ILE A 171 10.41 10.71 6.69
CA ILE A 171 10.81 9.45 7.32
C ILE A 171 12.29 9.16 7.05
N LEU A 172 12.74 9.17 5.79
CA LEU A 172 14.10 8.72 5.44
C LEU A 172 15.19 9.75 5.68
N HIS A 173 14.86 11.03 5.64
CA HIS A 173 15.85 12.11 5.62
C HIS A 173 15.58 13.19 6.66
N SER A 174 14.47 13.12 7.40
CA SER A 174 13.99 14.18 8.30
C SER A 174 13.92 15.55 7.60
N GLN A 175 13.47 15.58 6.35
CA GLN A 175 13.43 16.79 5.51
C GLN A 175 12.04 17.00 4.91
N PRO A 176 11.53 18.24 4.92
CA PRO A 176 12.10 19.45 5.54
C PRO A 176 12.10 19.39 7.08
N VAL A 177 11.30 18.50 7.66
CA VAL A 177 11.18 18.21 9.10
C VAL A 177 11.03 16.70 9.32
N CYS A 178 11.17 16.21 10.55
CA CYS A 178 10.89 14.82 10.87
C CYS A 178 9.39 14.49 10.79
N LEU A 179 9.03 13.20 10.71
CA LEU A 179 7.64 12.78 10.60
C LEU A 179 6.79 13.28 11.76
N ALA A 180 7.31 13.24 12.98
CA ALA A 180 6.58 13.68 14.17
C ALA A 180 6.17 15.17 14.11
N GLU A 181 7.04 16.04 13.58
CA GLU A 181 6.74 17.45 13.36
C GLU A 181 5.78 17.67 12.17
N TYR A 182 5.88 16.82 11.14
CA TYR A 182 5.05 16.92 9.94
C TYR A 182 3.61 16.42 10.16
N ARG A 183 3.40 15.40 10.98
CA ARG A 183 2.12 14.71 11.18
C ARG A 183 0.93 15.66 11.45
N PRO A 184 1.01 16.67 12.33
CA PRO A 184 -0.10 17.61 12.53
C PRO A 184 -0.47 18.44 11.28
N TYR A 185 0.50 18.72 10.42
CA TYR A 185 0.25 19.42 9.15
C TYR A 185 -0.39 18.48 8.12
N LEU A 186 0.07 17.23 8.06
CA LEU A 186 -0.51 16.20 7.20
C LEU A 186 -1.99 16.00 7.53
N HIS A 187 -2.34 15.82 8.81
CA HIS A 187 -3.74 15.67 9.23
C HIS A 187 -4.60 16.85 8.79
N ARG A 188 -4.15 18.09 9.06
CA ARG A 188 -4.88 19.28 8.61
C ARG A 188 -5.04 19.36 7.09
N THR A 189 -4.03 18.91 6.34
CA THR A 189 -4.12 18.88 4.88
C THR A 189 -5.13 17.83 4.40
N ILE A 190 -5.15 16.66 5.04
CA ILE A 190 -6.18 15.62 4.79
C ILE A 190 -7.57 16.19 5.09
N ASP A 191 -7.76 16.89 6.21
CA ASP A 191 -9.03 17.53 6.55
C ASP A 191 -9.49 18.53 5.47
N CYS A 192 -8.57 19.35 4.95
CA CYS A 192 -8.87 20.25 3.84
C CYS A 192 -9.27 19.51 2.55
N ILE A 193 -8.60 18.38 2.25
CA ILE A 193 -8.95 17.54 1.10
C ILE A 193 -10.35 16.95 1.32
N LEU A 194 -10.64 16.39 2.49
CA LEU A 194 -11.97 15.87 2.81
C LEU A 194 -13.05 16.93 2.63
N GLN A 195 -12.83 18.15 3.13
CA GLN A 195 -13.77 19.27 2.95
C GLN A 195 -14.00 19.61 1.48
N ALA A 196 -12.94 19.60 0.65
CA ALA A 196 -13.03 19.90 -0.78
C ALA A 196 -13.80 18.83 -1.58
N PHE A 197 -13.92 17.61 -1.05
CA PHE A 197 -14.64 16.51 -1.69
C PHE A 197 -16.05 16.27 -1.14
N ILE A 198 -16.50 17.07 -0.17
CA ILE A 198 -17.90 16.98 0.31
C ILE A 198 -18.85 17.37 -0.83
N HIS A 199 -19.85 16.53 -1.08
CA HIS A 199 -20.84 16.78 -2.13
C HIS A 199 -21.54 18.13 -1.92
N GLY A 200 -21.50 18.99 -2.95
CA GLY A 200 -22.09 20.33 -2.90
C GLY A 200 -21.26 21.35 -2.09
N ALA A 201 -20.03 21.03 -1.72
CA ALA A 201 -19.13 22.01 -1.11
C ALA A 201 -18.84 23.17 -2.08
N ASP A 202 -18.95 24.40 -1.57
CA ASP A 202 -18.63 25.62 -2.32
C ASP A 202 -17.11 25.85 -2.29
N VAL A 203 -16.41 25.28 -3.26
CA VAL A 203 -14.93 25.30 -3.35
C VAL A 203 -14.39 26.74 -3.49
N GLU A 204 -15.23 27.71 -3.86
CA GLU A 204 -14.82 29.14 -3.95
C GLU A 204 -14.64 29.79 -2.57
N LYS A 205 -15.03 29.11 -1.47
CA LYS A 205 -14.95 29.64 -0.10
C LYS A 205 -13.88 28.95 0.76
N LEU A 206 -13.14 28.00 0.22
CA LEU A 206 -11.98 27.34 0.86
C LEU A 206 -10.69 28.10 0.52
#